data_157a175b9db8d6e1bcc8dd796d9fff03
#
_entry.id   157a175b9db8d6e1bcc8dd796d9fff03
#
_cell.length_a   1.000
_cell.length_b   1.000
_cell.length_c   1.000
_cell.angle_alpha   90.00
_cell.angle_beta   90.00
_cell.angle_gamma   90.00
#
_symmetry.space_group_name_H-M   'P 1'
#
loop_
_entity.id
_entity.type
_entity.pdbx_description
1 polymer ?
#
loop_
_entity_poly.entity_id
_entity_poly.type
_entity_poly.pdbx_seq_one_letter_code
_entity_poly.pdbx_strand_id
1 'polypeptide(L)'
;MPNSPSDSQSKLDSQSKSQSQPNSLITPLPFGEGLGERLFPNPFFYTPHPLCKQAMAEVEQRLHTMAQHDHALKQELEKGKMIGVLIVEDQAGNLSYLAAFSGQIGDRDTLPGFVPPVFSYLSPQGYFKQEEANISAINKQIADMENSEEFASLKLLLADSERLCKKQIEDFKTKMADAKLLRDSRRQQGSLTPADEAQMIKESQHLKAELRRLKARCKEDIDKISVQYNSIADKIKTLKSERQQRSDSLQHWLFQHFVMLNGRGESKNLIDIFKNTAIGIPPSGSGECCEPRLLQYAFKQGLKPRLMAMMW
;
A
#
# COMPACT_ATOMS: atom_id res chain seq x y z
N MET A 1 -71.59 26.21 27.72
CA MET A 1 -71.77 27.67 27.78
C MET A 1 -70.87 28.25 28.85
N PRO A 2 -70.38 29.43 28.65
CA PRO A 2 -69.67 30.09 27.52
C PRO A 2 -68.29 30.58 28.00
N ASN A 3 -67.37 30.96 27.25
CA ASN A 3 -67.11 32.22 26.56
C ASN A 3 -65.73 32.23 25.97
N SER A 4 -65.64 32.48 24.71
CA SER A 4 -64.55 33.28 24.15
C SER A 4 -64.89 34.77 24.41
N PRO A 5 -64.00 35.75 24.24
CA PRO A 5 -62.98 35.95 23.22
C PRO A 5 -61.71 36.72 23.70
N SER A 6 -60.72 36.88 22.94
CA SER A 6 -60.35 38.16 22.29
C SER A 6 -58.92 38.17 21.76
N ASP A 7 -58.82 38.66 20.56
CA ASP A 7 -57.64 39.10 19.82
C ASP A 7 -56.65 39.94 20.60
N SER A 8 -55.39 39.74 20.37
CA SER A 8 -54.40 40.82 20.36
C SER A 8 -53.25 40.49 19.40
N GLN A 9 -53.27 41.14 18.25
CA GLN A 9 -52.12 41.33 17.37
C GLN A 9 -50.97 42.03 18.11
N SER A 10 -49.77 41.50 17.99
CA SER A 10 -48.58 42.35 18.09
C SER A 10 -47.45 41.79 17.21
N LYS A 11 -47.28 42.50 16.14
CA LYS A 11 -46.09 42.94 15.47
C LYS A 11 -44.85 42.00 15.45
N LEU A 12 -44.58 41.64 14.22
CA LEU A 12 -43.30 41.20 13.65
C LEU A 12 -42.09 41.96 14.22
N ASP A 13 -41.13 41.20 14.69
CA ASP A 13 -39.74 41.61 14.60
C ASP A 13 -39.04 40.65 13.64
N SER A 14 -38.73 41.19 12.49
CA SER A 14 -37.92 40.60 11.43
C SER A 14 -36.46 40.60 11.87
N GLN A 15 -36.05 39.54 12.56
CA GLN A 15 -34.64 39.22 12.69
C GLN A 15 -34.21 38.48 11.42
N SER A 16 -33.49 39.25 10.56
CA SER A 16 -32.71 38.73 9.45
C SER A 16 -31.68 37.70 9.98
N LYS A 17 -32.00 36.42 9.90
CA LYS A 17 -31.00 35.36 9.95
C LYS A 17 -30.13 35.57 8.72
N SER A 18 -28.91 36.04 8.93
CA SER A 18 -27.83 35.92 7.96
C SER A 18 -27.60 34.42 7.75
N GLN A 19 -28.19 33.88 6.70
CA GLN A 19 -27.82 32.58 6.18
C GLN A 19 -26.36 32.72 5.74
N SER A 20 -25.44 32.14 6.51
CA SER A 20 -24.10 31.83 6.04
C SER A 20 -24.26 30.96 4.79
N GLN A 21 -24.01 31.52 3.62
CA GLN A 21 -23.96 30.77 2.37
C GLN A 21 -23.01 29.60 2.56
N PRO A 22 -23.38 28.37 2.18
CA PRO A 22 -22.43 27.26 2.16
C PRO A 22 -21.26 27.66 1.27
N ASN A 23 -20.03 27.46 1.74
CA ASN A 23 -18.80 27.71 0.99
C ASN A 23 -18.93 27.11 -0.41
N SER A 24 -19.17 27.96 -1.41
CA SER A 24 -19.33 27.50 -2.78
C SER A 24 -18.01 26.86 -3.24
N LEU A 25 -18.06 25.60 -3.63
CA LEU A 25 -16.89 24.90 -4.21
C LEU A 25 -16.58 25.42 -5.62
N ILE A 26 -17.47 26.24 -6.18
CA ILE A 26 -17.34 26.86 -7.50
C ILE A 26 -16.89 28.29 -7.27
N THR A 27 -15.66 28.62 -7.64
CA THR A 27 -15.10 29.97 -7.49
C THR A 27 -15.17 30.71 -8.83
N PRO A 28 -15.91 31.83 -8.95
CA PRO A 28 -15.97 32.60 -10.17
C PRO A 28 -14.60 33.16 -10.55
N LEU A 29 -14.33 33.23 -11.86
CA LEU A 29 -13.17 33.93 -12.40
C LEU A 29 -13.57 35.31 -12.85
N PRO A 30 -12.82 36.36 -12.47
CA PRO A 30 -13.05 37.72 -13.02
C PRO A 30 -12.62 37.72 -14.48
N PHE A 31 -13.56 38.04 -15.38
CA PHE A 31 -13.34 38.27 -16.80
C PHE A 31 -12.64 37.12 -17.56
N GLY A 32 -13.42 36.22 -18.15
CA GLY A 32 -12.96 35.30 -19.19
C GLY A 32 -13.58 35.70 -20.52
N GLU A 33 -12.78 36.13 -21.50
CA GLU A 33 -13.20 36.07 -22.90
C GLU A 33 -13.49 34.60 -23.22
N GLY A 34 -14.62 34.32 -23.89
CA GLY A 34 -15.07 32.96 -24.21
C GLY A 34 -13.94 32.11 -24.80
N LEU A 35 -13.59 31.05 -24.14
CA LEU A 35 -12.65 30.05 -24.65
C LEU A 35 -13.34 29.36 -25.83
N GLY A 36 -13.00 29.69 -27.08
CA GLY A 36 -13.56 29.07 -28.27
C GLY A 36 -13.56 27.51 -28.17
N GLU A 37 -14.08 26.84 -29.19
CA GLU A 37 -14.03 25.34 -29.25
C GLU A 37 -12.59 24.82 -29.27
N ARG A 38 -11.97 24.74 -28.10
CA ARG A 38 -10.66 24.08 -27.93
C ARG A 38 -10.87 22.70 -27.33
N LEU A 39 -10.16 21.72 -27.86
CA LEU A 39 -10.05 20.40 -27.26
C LEU A 39 -9.50 20.56 -25.84
N PHE A 40 -10.02 19.79 -24.89
CA PHE A 40 -9.53 19.75 -23.52
C PHE A 40 -8.06 19.31 -23.53
N PRO A 41 -7.10 20.16 -23.08
CA PRO A 41 -5.68 19.85 -23.19
C PRO A 41 -5.26 18.79 -22.18
N ASN A 42 -4.22 18.00 -22.52
CA ASN A 42 -3.61 17.08 -21.58
C ASN A 42 -2.89 17.86 -20.46
N PRO A 43 -3.27 17.72 -19.20
CA PRO A 43 -2.74 18.52 -18.10
C PRO A 43 -1.26 18.23 -17.76
N PHE A 44 -0.65 17.19 -18.32
CA PHE A 44 0.73 16.79 -18.03
C PHE A 44 1.76 17.25 -19.08
N PHE A 45 1.32 17.61 -20.28
CA PHE A 45 2.25 17.85 -21.41
C PHE A 45 2.01 19.19 -22.10
N TYR A 46 1.54 20.21 -21.39
CA TYR A 46 1.29 21.53 -21.94
C TYR A 46 1.68 22.66 -20.98
N THR A 47 1.86 23.86 -21.52
CA THR A 47 2.03 25.05 -20.69
C THR A 47 0.69 25.46 -20.10
N PRO A 48 0.54 25.62 -18.77
CA PRO A 48 -0.72 26.00 -18.16
C PRO A 48 -1.25 27.32 -18.73
N HIS A 49 -2.53 27.32 -19.06
CA HIS A 49 -3.23 28.55 -19.54
C HIS A 49 -3.21 29.64 -18.47
N PRO A 50 -3.19 30.95 -18.82
CA PRO A 50 -3.19 32.04 -17.84
C PRO A 50 -4.29 31.94 -16.78
N LEU A 51 -5.51 31.55 -17.14
CA LEU A 51 -6.61 31.33 -16.20
C LEU A 51 -6.30 30.22 -15.19
N CYS A 52 -5.65 29.13 -15.60
CA CYS A 52 -5.20 28.10 -14.68
C CYS A 52 -4.12 28.63 -13.72
N LYS A 53 -3.18 29.45 -14.23
CA LYS A 53 -2.12 30.02 -13.37
C LYS A 53 -2.73 30.97 -12.33
N GLN A 54 -3.73 31.78 -12.71
CA GLN A 54 -4.43 32.62 -11.76
C GLN A 54 -5.16 31.79 -10.70
N ALA A 55 -5.94 30.78 -11.10
CA ALA A 55 -6.64 29.91 -10.17
C ALA A 55 -5.67 29.17 -9.23
N MET A 56 -4.53 28.72 -9.76
CA MET A 56 -3.48 28.06 -8.96
C MET A 56 -2.90 29.01 -7.91
N ALA A 57 -2.60 30.27 -8.26
CA ALA A 57 -2.09 31.26 -7.30
C ALA A 57 -3.10 31.55 -6.17
N GLU A 58 -4.40 31.68 -6.50
CA GLU A 58 -5.45 31.86 -5.49
C GLU A 58 -5.58 30.62 -4.56
N VAL A 59 -5.50 29.41 -5.11
CA VAL A 59 -5.54 28.16 -4.35
C VAL A 59 -4.32 28.04 -3.45
N GLU A 60 -3.13 28.37 -3.93
CA GLU A 60 -1.89 28.36 -3.16
C GLU A 60 -1.97 29.33 -1.97
N GLN A 61 -2.41 30.57 -2.20
CA GLN A 61 -2.62 31.55 -1.13
C GLN A 61 -3.61 31.03 -0.07
N ARG A 62 -4.71 30.42 -0.50
CA ARG A 62 -5.71 29.80 0.39
C ARG A 62 -5.09 28.68 1.23
N LEU A 63 -4.32 27.79 0.60
CA LEU A 63 -3.65 26.69 1.28
C LEU A 63 -2.63 27.19 2.30
N HIS A 64 -1.84 28.20 1.98
CA HIS A 64 -0.91 28.82 2.92
C HIS A 64 -1.64 29.40 4.15
N THR A 65 -2.76 30.08 3.94
CA THR A 65 -3.56 30.61 5.04
C THR A 65 -4.12 29.47 5.92
N MET A 66 -4.63 28.43 5.32
CA MET A 66 -5.17 27.27 6.05
C MET A 66 -4.07 26.51 6.81
N ALA A 67 -2.89 26.35 6.23
CA ALA A 67 -1.77 25.64 6.82
C ALA A 67 -1.19 26.34 8.07
N GLN A 68 -1.46 27.63 8.26
CA GLN A 68 -1.09 28.34 9.49
C GLN A 68 -1.79 27.78 10.74
N HIS A 69 -2.98 27.19 10.55
CA HIS A 69 -3.82 26.68 11.62
C HIS A 69 -4.04 25.15 11.53
N ASP A 70 -3.47 24.49 10.54
CA ASP A 70 -3.63 23.07 10.27
C ASP A 70 -2.28 22.39 10.05
N HIS A 71 -1.75 21.79 11.13
CA HIS A 71 -0.44 21.15 11.12
C HIS A 71 -0.34 19.96 10.16
N ALA A 72 -1.42 19.16 10.02
CA ALA A 72 -1.45 18.03 9.09
C ALA A 72 -1.40 18.52 7.63
N LEU A 73 -2.16 19.56 7.32
CA LEU A 73 -2.10 20.19 5.98
C LEU A 73 -0.71 20.75 5.70
N LYS A 74 -0.11 21.45 6.67
CA LYS A 74 1.26 21.99 6.54
C LYS A 74 2.27 20.89 6.21
N GLN A 75 2.26 19.80 6.96
CA GLN A 75 3.16 18.67 6.72
C GLN A 75 2.96 18.02 5.34
N GLU A 76 1.72 17.88 4.88
CA GLU A 76 1.44 17.30 3.56
C GLU A 76 1.89 18.22 2.41
N LEU A 77 1.75 19.54 2.58
CA LEU A 77 2.26 20.51 1.61
C LEU A 77 3.80 20.51 1.57
N GLU A 78 4.47 20.42 2.71
CA GLU A 78 5.94 20.32 2.80
C GLU A 78 6.50 19.03 2.16
N LYS A 79 5.73 17.94 2.16
CA LYS A 79 6.07 16.69 1.46
C LYS A 79 5.85 16.74 -0.05
N GLY A 80 5.25 17.81 -0.58
CA GLY A 80 4.92 17.94 -1.99
C GLY A 80 3.55 17.34 -2.34
N LYS A 81 2.48 17.93 -1.84
CA LYS A 81 1.10 17.53 -2.18
C LYS A 81 0.70 18.00 -3.58
N MET A 82 0.23 17.08 -4.40
CA MET A 82 -0.31 17.45 -5.71
C MET A 82 -1.68 18.16 -5.55
N ILE A 83 -1.80 19.33 -6.13
CA ILE A 83 -3.02 20.16 -6.18
C ILE A 83 -3.41 20.33 -7.64
N GLY A 84 -4.70 20.28 -7.93
CA GLY A 84 -5.23 20.52 -9.27
C GLY A 84 -6.29 21.59 -9.29
N VAL A 85 -6.37 22.31 -10.42
CA VAL A 85 -7.44 23.23 -10.73
C VAL A 85 -8.08 22.86 -12.06
N LEU A 86 -9.40 23.03 -12.15
CA LEU A 86 -10.20 22.82 -13.35
C LEU A 86 -11.02 24.07 -13.64
N ILE A 87 -10.75 24.71 -14.78
CA ILE A 87 -11.60 25.79 -15.28
C ILE A 87 -12.85 25.18 -15.89
N VAL A 88 -13.99 25.61 -15.45
CA VAL A 88 -15.29 25.11 -15.86
C VAL A 88 -16.18 26.26 -16.37
N GLU A 89 -17.10 25.90 -17.22
CA GLU A 89 -18.13 26.83 -17.76
C GLU A 89 -19.51 26.32 -17.35
N ASP A 90 -20.35 27.22 -16.87
CA ASP A 90 -21.75 26.92 -16.56
C ASP A 90 -22.64 26.98 -17.80
N GLN A 91 -23.93 26.72 -17.64
CA GLN A 91 -24.90 26.77 -18.75
C GLN A 91 -25.13 28.20 -19.29
N ALA A 92 -24.80 29.22 -18.51
CA ALA A 92 -24.90 30.64 -18.93
C ALA A 92 -23.61 31.15 -19.60
N GLY A 93 -22.57 30.29 -19.70
CA GLY A 93 -21.28 30.66 -20.30
C GLY A 93 -20.31 31.32 -19.31
N ASN A 94 -20.63 31.40 -18.02
CA ASN A 94 -19.73 31.99 -17.03
C ASN A 94 -18.58 31.03 -16.71
N LEU A 95 -17.37 31.58 -16.63
CA LEU A 95 -16.19 30.82 -16.24
C LEU A 95 -15.98 30.86 -14.72
N SER A 96 -15.61 29.72 -14.19
CA SER A 96 -15.24 29.54 -12.78
C SER A 96 -14.17 28.47 -12.66
N TYR A 97 -13.64 28.23 -11.46
CA TYR A 97 -12.73 27.11 -11.23
C TYR A 97 -13.13 26.25 -10.04
N LEU A 98 -12.70 25.01 -10.13
CA LEU A 98 -12.74 23.99 -9.07
C LEU A 98 -11.32 23.69 -8.64
N ALA A 99 -11.13 23.35 -7.36
CA ALA A 99 -9.84 22.91 -6.82
C ALA A 99 -9.95 21.52 -6.21
N ALA A 100 -8.91 20.71 -6.36
CA ALA A 100 -8.77 19.39 -5.72
C ALA A 100 -7.34 19.17 -5.23
N PHE A 101 -7.19 18.25 -4.29
CA PHE A 101 -5.90 17.69 -3.88
C PHE A 101 -5.91 16.16 -4.07
N SER A 102 -4.74 15.55 -4.28
CA SER A 102 -4.63 14.10 -4.44
C SER A 102 -4.54 13.40 -3.07
N GLY A 103 -5.18 12.22 -2.98
CA GLY A 103 -5.13 11.38 -1.77
C GLY A 103 -5.77 12.03 -0.55
N GLN A 104 -5.09 11.95 0.60
CA GLN A 104 -5.58 12.37 1.91
C GLN A 104 -4.69 13.45 2.52
N ILE A 105 -5.22 14.20 3.48
CA ILE A 105 -4.48 15.13 4.34
C ILE A 105 -4.68 14.67 5.78
N GLY A 106 -3.68 13.97 6.32
CA GLY A 106 -3.86 13.18 7.53
C GLY A 106 -4.93 12.11 7.31
N ASP A 107 -5.93 12.04 8.19
CA ASP A 107 -7.06 11.11 8.08
C ASP A 107 -8.29 11.72 7.35
N ARG A 108 -8.11 12.80 6.60
CA ARG A 108 -9.20 13.52 5.91
C ARG A 108 -9.05 13.41 4.40
N ASP A 109 -10.15 13.17 3.72
CA ASP A 109 -10.29 13.20 2.26
C ASP A 109 -11.00 14.44 1.73
N THR A 110 -11.40 15.35 2.64
CA THR A 110 -12.10 16.62 2.33
C THR A 110 -11.39 17.81 2.95
N LEU A 111 -11.46 18.94 2.27
CA LEU A 111 -10.92 20.24 2.72
C LEU A 111 -11.88 21.34 2.28
N PRO A 112 -12.14 22.39 3.11
CA PRO A 112 -12.99 23.52 2.72
C PRO A 112 -12.52 24.19 1.43
N GLY A 113 -13.43 24.41 0.48
CA GLY A 113 -13.13 25.02 -0.82
C GLY A 113 -12.49 24.08 -1.86
N PHE A 114 -12.40 22.77 -1.55
CA PHE A 114 -11.93 21.74 -2.48
C PHE A 114 -13.05 20.75 -2.77
N VAL A 115 -13.10 20.23 -3.98
CA VAL A 115 -14.10 19.23 -4.36
C VAL A 115 -13.91 17.93 -3.54
N PRO A 116 -15.00 17.25 -3.21
CA PRO A 116 -14.93 15.99 -2.44
C PRO A 116 -14.26 14.89 -3.25
N PRO A 117 -13.83 13.79 -2.61
CA PRO A 117 -13.36 12.61 -3.31
C PRO A 117 -14.46 12.00 -4.17
N VAL A 118 -14.07 11.21 -5.17
CA VAL A 118 -15.02 10.43 -5.99
C VAL A 118 -15.79 9.45 -5.12
N PHE A 119 -15.08 8.81 -4.20
CA PHE A 119 -15.60 7.89 -3.19
C PHE A 119 -14.90 8.14 -1.85
N SER A 120 -15.66 8.39 -0.79
CA SER A 120 -15.14 8.54 0.57
C SER A 120 -15.15 7.19 1.27
N TYR A 121 -13.97 6.69 1.63
CA TYR A 121 -13.77 5.37 2.26
C TYR A 121 -13.16 5.45 3.67
N LEU A 122 -12.92 6.67 4.17
CA LEU A 122 -12.22 6.91 5.45
C LEU A 122 -13.14 6.89 6.68
N SER A 123 -14.40 6.49 6.52
CA SER A 123 -15.29 6.35 7.68
C SER A 123 -14.64 5.43 8.74
N PRO A 124 -14.52 5.86 10.01
CA PRO A 124 -13.85 5.09 11.06
C PRO A 124 -14.42 3.69 11.27
N GLN A 125 -15.72 3.51 11.02
CA GLN A 125 -16.41 2.22 11.11
C GLN A 125 -16.64 1.57 9.75
N GLY A 126 -16.08 2.15 8.68
CA GLY A 126 -16.21 1.65 7.32
C GLY A 126 -15.34 0.41 7.08
N TYR A 127 -15.73 -0.37 6.07
CA TYR A 127 -15.02 -1.60 5.68
C TYR A 127 -13.52 -1.39 5.45
N PHE A 128 -13.14 -0.29 4.78
CA PHE A 128 -11.72 0.03 4.52
C PHE A 128 -10.91 0.11 5.82
N LYS A 129 -11.38 0.90 6.81
CA LYS A 129 -10.67 1.09 8.08
C LYS A 129 -10.61 -0.18 8.91
N GLN A 130 -11.64 -1.02 8.85
CA GLN A 130 -11.63 -2.34 9.51
C GLN A 130 -10.58 -3.27 8.88
N GLU A 131 -10.54 -3.36 7.55
CA GLU A 131 -9.55 -4.21 6.87
C GLU A 131 -8.12 -3.65 6.98
N GLU A 132 -7.94 -2.34 6.95
CA GLU A 132 -6.64 -1.69 7.23
C GLU A 132 -6.13 -2.06 8.63
N ALA A 133 -7.01 -2.06 9.64
CA ALA A 133 -6.67 -2.49 11.01
C ALA A 133 -6.30 -3.98 11.07
N ASN A 134 -7.05 -4.85 10.38
CA ASN A 134 -6.76 -6.28 10.31
C ASN A 134 -5.39 -6.55 9.64
N ILE A 135 -5.12 -5.88 8.52
CA ILE A 135 -3.83 -5.98 7.82
C ILE A 135 -2.69 -5.49 8.71
N SER A 136 -2.89 -4.39 9.44
CA SER A 136 -1.91 -3.83 10.37
C SER A 136 -1.63 -4.78 11.54
N ALA A 137 -2.66 -5.45 12.06
CA ALA A 137 -2.50 -6.47 13.11
C ALA A 137 -1.68 -7.67 12.62
N ILE A 138 -1.93 -8.15 11.39
CA ILE A 138 -1.14 -9.22 10.77
C ILE A 138 0.32 -8.78 10.57
N ASN A 139 0.56 -7.56 10.09
CA ASN A 139 1.92 -7.02 9.94
C ASN A 139 2.66 -6.99 11.27
N LYS A 140 1.99 -6.61 12.35
CA LYS A 140 2.56 -6.63 13.70
C LYS A 140 2.92 -8.05 14.13
N GLN A 141 2.02 -9.02 13.95
CA GLN A 141 2.28 -10.43 14.27
C GLN A 141 3.50 -10.98 13.50
N ILE A 142 3.61 -10.67 12.21
CA ILE A 142 4.77 -11.06 11.39
C ILE A 142 6.05 -10.46 11.98
N ALA A 143 6.06 -9.16 12.27
CA ALA A 143 7.22 -8.48 12.82
C ALA A 143 7.62 -9.02 14.20
N ASP A 144 6.65 -9.29 15.08
CA ASP A 144 6.88 -9.86 16.40
C ASP A 144 7.51 -11.27 16.30
N MET A 145 7.05 -12.09 15.36
CA MET A 145 7.61 -13.43 15.14
C MET A 145 9.00 -13.38 14.48
N GLU A 146 9.22 -12.54 13.46
CA GLU A 146 10.52 -12.42 12.79
C GLU A 146 11.62 -11.88 13.69
N ASN A 147 11.24 -11.01 14.64
CA ASN A 147 12.18 -10.39 15.59
C ASN A 147 12.24 -11.14 16.94
N SER A 148 11.56 -12.28 17.08
CA SER A 148 11.60 -13.05 18.33
C SER A 148 13.00 -13.65 18.57
N GLU A 149 13.43 -13.66 19.83
CA GLU A 149 14.69 -14.30 20.23
C GLU A 149 14.68 -15.80 19.92
N GLU A 150 13.52 -16.45 20.03
CA GLU A 150 13.36 -17.87 19.72
C GLU A 150 13.67 -18.14 18.24
N PHE A 151 13.08 -17.37 17.31
CA PHE A 151 13.30 -17.56 15.88
C PHE A 151 14.74 -17.28 15.47
N ALA A 152 15.34 -16.21 16.03
CA ALA A 152 16.74 -15.86 15.79
C ALA A 152 17.69 -16.94 16.32
N SER A 153 17.43 -17.46 17.52
CA SER A 153 18.23 -18.50 18.15
C SER A 153 18.15 -19.83 17.38
N LEU A 154 16.94 -20.24 16.98
CA LEU A 154 16.75 -21.47 16.17
C LEU A 154 17.46 -21.36 14.82
N LYS A 155 17.42 -20.19 14.16
CA LYS A 155 18.13 -19.95 12.90
C LYS A 155 19.63 -20.11 13.04
N LEU A 156 20.22 -19.55 14.11
CA LEU A 156 21.65 -19.65 14.39
C LEU A 156 22.02 -21.10 14.75
N LEU A 157 21.23 -21.75 15.62
CA LEU A 157 21.46 -23.12 16.05
C LEU A 157 21.43 -24.09 14.87
N LEU A 158 20.48 -23.92 13.95
CA LEU A 158 20.40 -24.74 12.74
C LEU A 158 21.66 -24.59 11.87
N ALA A 159 22.06 -23.34 11.59
CA ALA A 159 23.23 -23.06 10.77
C ALA A 159 24.53 -23.58 11.41
N ASP A 160 24.68 -23.44 12.73
CA ASP A 160 25.85 -23.96 13.47
C ASP A 160 25.88 -25.49 13.52
N SER A 161 24.72 -26.12 13.71
CA SER A 161 24.62 -27.59 13.70
C SER A 161 24.97 -28.19 12.34
N GLU A 162 24.47 -27.58 11.25
CA GLU A 162 24.81 -27.98 9.89
C GLU A 162 26.31 -27.84 9.61
N ARG A 163 26.91 -26.70 10.01
CA ARG A 163 28.34 -26.45 9.86
C ARG A 163 29.19 -27.43 10.64
N LEU A 164 28.84 -27.69 11.90
CA LEU A 164 29.56 -28.61 12.78
C LEU A 164 29.50 -30.06 12.26
N CYS A 165 28.30 -30.51 11.88
CA CYS A 165 28.11 -31.82 11.30
C CYS A 165 28.89 -32.03 10.00
N LYS A 166 28.88 -31.02 9.11
CA LYS A 166 29.67 -31.06 7.88
C LYS A 166 31.16 -31.21 8.18
N LYS A 167 31.67 -30.45 9.14
CA LYS A 167 33.09 -30.54 9.57
C LYS A 167 33.41 -31.92 10.15
N GLN A 168 32.60 -32.41 11.09
CA GLN A 168 32.83 -33.71 11.69
C GLN A 168 32.84 -34.88 10.68
N ILE A 169 31.94 -34.82 9.69
CA ILE A 169 31.89 -35.83 8.61
C ILE A 169 33.14 -35.77 7.75
N GLU A 170 33.63 -34.55 7.45
CA GLU A 170 34.82 -34.35 6.63
C GLU A 170 36.09 -34.79 7.34
N ASP A 171 36.26 -34.41 8.62
CA ASP A 171 37.36 -34.85 9.48
C ASP A 171 37.40 -36.39 9.59
N PHE A 172 36.20 -37.02 9.71
CA PHE A 172 36.12 -38.49 9.77
C PHE A 172 36.46 -39.17 8.44
N LYS A 173 36.11 -38.57 7.29
CA LYS A 173 36.52 -39.05 5.97
C LYS A 173 38.03 -38.98 5.78
N THR A 174 38.65 -37.90 6.24
CA THR A 174 40.12 -37.77 6.23
C THR A 174 40.77 -38.86 7.04
N LYS A 175 40.29 -39.12 8.27
CA LYS A 175 40.75 -40.24 9.11
C LYS A 175 40.62 -41.59 8.39
N MET A 176 39.51 -41.80 7.67
CA MET A 176 39.32 -43.04 6.90
C MET A 176 40.30 -43.17 5.73
N ALA A 177 40.62 -42.07 5.06
CA ALA A 177 41.59 -42.02 3.97
C ALA A 177 43.01 -42.35 4.48
N ASP A 178 43.43 -41.74 5.58
CA ASP A 178 44.73 -41.99 6.21
C ASP A 178 44.87 -43.46 6.66
N ALA A 179 43.81 -43.98 7.29
CA ALA A 179 43.78 -45.39 7.69
C ALA A 179 43.84 -46.35 6.47
N LYS A 180 43.27 -45.95 5.34
CA LYS A 180 43.38 -46.70 4.07
C LYS A 180 44.81 -46.68 3.55
N LEU A 181 45.44 -45.50 3.46
CA LEU A 181 46.82 -45.37 3.01
C LEU A 181 47.79 -46.22 3.84
N LEU A 182 47.60 -46.22 5.18
CA LEU A 182 48.42 -47.02 6.07
C LEU A 182 48.25 -48.54 5.80
N ARG A 183 47.01 -49.02 5.59
CA ARG A 183 46.74 -50.43 5.24
C ARG A 183 47.34 -50.77 3.87
N ASP A 184 47.26 -49.89 2.87
CA ASP A 184 47.81 -50.13 1.53
C ASP A 184 49.34 -50.16 1.57
N SER A 185 49.99 -49.31 2.38
CA SER A 185 51.45 -49.36 2.62
C SER A 185 51.90 -50.67 3.27
N ARG A 186 51.16 -51.13 4.30
CA ARG A 186 51.46 -52.44 4.92
C ARG A 186 51.33 -53.60 3.95
N ARG A 187 50.37 -53.60 3.04
CA ARG A 187 50.22 -54.62 2.00
C ARG A 187 51.39 -54.61 1.02
N GLN A 188 51.94 -53.46 0.68
CA GLN A 188 53.12 -53.37 -0.21
C GLN A 188 54.40 -53.88 0.41
N GLN A 189 54.52 -53.85 1.72
CA GLN A 189 55.68 -54.36 2.43
C GLN A 189 55.79 -55.88 2.45
N GLY A 190 54.76 -56.68 2.05
CA GLY A 190 54.82 -58.09 1.70
C GLY A 190 54.94 -59.06 2.83
N SER A 191 54.80 -58.71 4.13
CA SER A 191 54.96 -59.58 5.31
C SER A 191 53.67 -59.82 6.11
N LEU A 192 52.50 -59.79 5.44
CA LEU A 192 51.19 -59.89 6.10
C LEU A 192 50.79 -61.36 6.29
N THR A 193 50.34 -61.71 7.51
CA THR A 193 49.66 -62.96 7.79
C THR A 193 48.15 -62.86 7.39
N PRO A 194 47.47 -64.03 7.18
CA PRO A 194 46.03 -64.04 6.96
C PRO A 194 45.23 -63.41 8.12
N ALA A 195 45.76 -63.48 9.35
CA ALA A 195 45.19 -62.83 10.52
C ALA A 195 45.28 -61.33 10.46
N ASP A 196 46.39 -60.74 9.94
CA ASP A 196 46.60 -59.34 9.77
C ASP A 196 45.62 -58.76 8.72
N GLU A 197 45.43 -59.50 7.61
CA GLU A 197 44.47 -59.12 6.61
C GLU A 197 43.01 -59.10 7.13
N ALA A 198 42.63 -60.13 7.86
CA ALA A 198 41.32 -60.24 8.49
C ALA A 198 41.10 -59.06 9.47
N GLN A 199 42.11 -58.66 10.24
CA GLN A 199 42.04 -57.53 11.14
C GLN A 199 41.88 -56.20 10.38
N MET A 200 42.63 -55.96 9.31
CA MET A 200 42.49 -54.78 8.47
C MET A 200 41.09 -54.63 7.84
N ILE A 201 40.49 -55.74 7.44
CA ILE A 201 39.10 -55.76 6.91
C ILE A 201 38.12 -55.38 8.02
N LYS A 202 38.23 -55.93 9.24
CA LYS A 202 37.39 -55.58 10.40
C LYS A 202 37.50 -54.10 10.73
N GLU A 203 38.72 -53.53 10.75
CA GLU A 203 38.94 -52.11 11.00
C GLU A 203 38.26 -51.23 9.91
N SER A 204 38.38 -51.62 8.64
CA SER A 204 37.72 -50.92 7.55
C SER A 204 36.19 -50.93 7.64
N GLN A 205 35.64 -52.10 8.03
CA GLN A 205 34.19 -52.26 8.24
C GLN A 205 33.72 -51.44 9.45
N HIS A 206 34.49 -51.43 10.54
CA HIS A 206 34.21 -50.64 11.72
C HIS A 206 34.16 -49.12 11.39
N LEU A 207 35.18 -48.60 10.73
CA LEU A 207 35.21 -47.19 10.32
C LEU A 207 34.04 -46.81 9.39
N LYS A 208 33.64 -47.68 8.48
CA LYS A 208 32.46 -47.45 7.63
C LYS A 208 31.16 -47.43 8.47
N ALA A 209 31.04 -48.30 9.46
CA ALA A 209 29.90 -48.31 10.35
C ALA A 209 29.83 -47.07 11.24
N GLU A 210 30.99 -46.60 11.76
CA GLU A 210 31.09 -45.38 12.55
C GLU A 210 30.69 -44.13 11.71
N LEU A 211 31.15 -44.03 10.46
CA LEU A 211 30.73 -42.92 9.57
C LEU A 211 29.21 -42.92 9.35
N ARG A 212 28.61 -44.10 9.17
CA ARG A 212 27.15 -44.19 9.02
C ARG A 212 26.43 -43.72 10.29
N ARG A 213 26.91 -44.13 11.47
CA ARG A 213 26.35 -43.70 12.77
C ARG A 213 26.51 -42.21 12.98
N LEU A 214 27.67 -41.61 12.62
CA LEU A 214 27.90 -40.18 12.69
C LEU A 214 26.91 -39.43 11.82
N LYS A 215 26.76 -39.80 10.55
CA LYS A 215 25.81 -39.21 9.62
C LYS A 215 24.36 -39.31 10.12
N ALA A 216 23.97 -40.44 10.69
CA ALA A 216 22.61 -40.64 11.23
C ALA A 216 22.33 -39.71 12.40
N ARG A 217 23.27 -39.60 13.37
CA ARG A 217 23.15 -38.66 14.50
C ARG A 217 23.07 -37.22 14.02
N CYS A 218 23.99 -36.81 13.15
CA CYS A 218 23.97 -35.46 12.58
C CYS A 218 22.63 -35.13 11.91
N LYS A 219 22.08 -36.06 11.14
CA LYS A 219 20.78 -35.88 10.52
C LYS A 219 19.66 -35.72 11.55
N GLU A 220 19.63 -36.63 12.55
CA GLU A 220 18.60 -36.57 13.60
C GLU A 220 18.62 -35.24 14.38
N ASP A 221 19.82 -34.75 14.73
CA ASP A 221 19.98 -33.50 15.47
C ASP A 221 19.56 -32.29 14.63
N ILE A 222 19.93 -32.25 13.34
CA ILE A 222 19.51 -31.22 12.40
C ILE A 222 17.99 -31.26 12.17
N ASP A 223 17.43 -32.46 11.98
CA ASP A 223 15.98 -32.62 11.75
C ASP A 223 15.16 -32.11 12.95
N LYS A 224 15.60 -32.36 14.19
CA LYS A 224 14.93 -31.86 15.41
C LYS A 224 14.87 -30.34 15.45
N ILE A 225 15.98 -29.67 15.13
CA ILE A 225 16.06 -28.20 15.10
C ILE A 225 15.24 -27.63 13.92
N SER A 226 15.36 -28.28 12.76
CA SER A 226 14.62 -27.90 11.55
C SER A 226 13.11 -27.93 11.74
N VAL A 227 12.58 -28.93 12.46
CA VAL A 227 11.12 -29.00 12.73
C VAL A 227 10.66 -27.80 13.54
N GLN A 228 11.41 -27.38 14.55
CA GLN A 228 11.06 -26.21 15.36
C GLN A 228 11.16 -24.93 14.56
N TYR A 229 12.27 -24.73 13.84
CA TYR A 229 12.48 -23.57 12.97
C TYR A 229 11.39 -23.45 11.90
N ASN A 230 11.11 -24.54 11.17
CA ASN A 230 10.14 -24.56 10.10
C ASN A 230 8.72 -24.32 10.62
N SER A 231 8.38 -24.78 11.84
CA SER A 231 7.07 -24.49 12.45
C SER A 231 6.81 -22.98 12.56
N ILE A 232 7.81 -22.18 12.92
CA ILE A 232 7.69 -20.72 12.99
C ILE A 232 7.75 -20.10 11.60
N ALA A 233 8.69 -20.52 10.76
CA ALA A 233 8.87 -20.02 9.41
C ALA A 233 7.61 -20.21 8.54
N ASP A 234 6.95 -21.36 8.65
CA ASP A 234 5.71 -21.65 7.92
C ASP A 234 4.53 -20.81 8.42
N LYS A 235 4.45 -20.53 9.72
CA LYS A 235 3.45 -19.58 10.26
C LYS A 235 3.67 -18.18 9.71
N ILE A 236 4.91 -17.69 9.70
CA ILE A 236 5.26 -16.38 9.12
C ILE A 236 4.87 -16.35 7.64
N LYS A 237 5.18 -17.38 6.87
CA LYS A 237 4.83 -17.51 5.47
C LYS A 237 3.32 -17.47 5.25
N THR A 238 2.56 -18.19 6.07
CA THR A 238 1.09 -18.19 6.00
C THR A 238 0.51 -16.81 6.29
N LEU A 239 0.99 -16.12 7.33
CA LEU A 239 0.56 -14.76 7.67
C LEU A 239 0.90 -13.76 6.56
N LYS A 240 2.08 -13.88 5.93
CA LYS A 240 2.44 -13.04 4.78
C LYS A 240 1.51 -13.26 3.59
N SER A 241 1.14 -14.50 3.31
CA SER A 241 0.17 -14.82 2.25
C SER A 241 -1.22 -14.27 2.57
N GLU A 242 -1.70 -14.44 3.80
CA GLU A 242 -2.99 -13.87 4.24
C GLU A 242 -3.00 -12.35 4.13
N ARG A 243 -1.95 -11.68 4.62
CA ARG A 243 -1.82 -10.23 4.50
C ARG A 243 -1.89 -9.76 3.05
N GLN A 244 -1.19 -10.45 2.15
CA GLN A 244 -1.21 -10.11 0.73
C GLN A 244 -2.62 -10.27 0.15
N GLN A 245 -3.28 -11.40 0.39
CA GLN A 245 -4.64 -11.64 -0.10
C GLN A 245 -5.64 -10.59 0.41
N ARG A 246 -5.54 -10.19 1.70
CA ARG A 246 -6.39 -9.12 2.25
C ARG A 246 -6.10 -7.77 1.59
N SER A 247 -4.83 -7.43 1.38
CA SER A 247 -4.44 -6.18 0.70
C SER A 247 -4.95 -6.14 -0.74
N ASP A 248 -4.81 -7.24 -1.48
CA ASP A 248 -5.29 -7.35 -2.86
C ASP A 248 -6.82 -7.26 -2.93
N SER A 249 -7.51 -7.90 -1.98
CA SER A 249 -8.97 -7.85 -1.87
C SER A 249 -9.46 -6.45 -1.53
N LEU A 250 -8.79 -5.76 -0.60
CA LEU A 250 -9.11 -4.38 -0.21
C LEU A 250 -8.90 -3.41 -1.38
N GLN A 251 -7.81 -3.57 -2.12
CA GLN A 251 -7.53 -2.77 -3.31
C GLN A 251 -8.58 -3.01 -4.41
N HIS A 252 -8.95 -4.26 -4.63
CA HIS A 252 -10.01 -4.61 -5.60
C HIS A 252 -11.35 -4.00 -5.19
N TRP A 253 -11.70 -4.07 -3.90
CA TRP A 253 -12.90 -3.44 -3.36
C TRP A 253 -12.90 -1.93 -3.59
N LEU A 254 -11.79 -1.23 -3.36
CA LEU A 254 -11.66 0.20 -3.65
C LEU A 254 -11.92 0.47 -5.14
N PHE A 255 -11.29 -0.26 -6.04
CA PHE A 255 -11.47 -0.07 -7.49
C PHE A 255 -12.90 -0.27 -7.95
N GLN A 256 -13.65 -1.17 -7.32
CA GLN A 256 -15.07 -1.38 -7.61
C GLN A 256 -15.93 -0.19 -7.15
N HIS A 257 -15.55 0.45 -6.03
CA HIS A 257 -16.33 1.56 -5.45
C HIS A 257 -15.96 2.94 -6.04
N PHE A 258 -14.80 3.07 -6.67
CA PHE A 258 -14.49 4.26 -7.45
C PHE A 258 -15.24 4.26 -8.78
N VAL A 259 -16.49 4.74 -8.73
CA VAL A 259 -17.37 4.83 -9.90
C VAL A 259 -17.23 6.22 -10.53
N MET A 260 -16.64 6.26 -11.72
CA MET A 260 -16.37 7.48 -12.48
C MET A 260 -17.53 7.81 -13.41
N LEU A 261 -17.93 9.08 -13.44
CA LEU A 261 -18.91 9.65 -14.34
C LEU A 261 -18.17 10.31 -15.51
N ASN A 262 -18.58 10.05 -16.75
CA ASN A 262 -18.06 10.74 -17.93
C ASN A 262 -18.96 11.89 -18.38
N GLY A 263 -18.49 12.68 -19.35
CA GLY A 263 -19.23 13.82 -19.89
C GLY A 263 -20.54 13.49 -20.64
N ARG A 264 -20.85 12.19 -20.85
CA ARG A 264 -22.11 11.71 -21.45
C ARG A 264 -23.12 11.24 -20.41
N GLY A 265 -22.78 11.32 -19.12
CA GLY A 265 -23.61 10.81 -18.04
C GLY A 265 -23.50 9.30 -17.79
N GLU A 266 -22.54 8.61 -18.42
CA GLU A 266 -22.28 7.19 -18.22
C GLU A 266 -21.32 6.98 -17.03
N SER A 267 -21.58 5.97 -16.23
CA SER A 267 -20.76 5.63 -15.06
C SER A 267 -20.09 4.27 -15.23
N LYS A 268 -18.79 4.19 -14.88
CA LYS A 268 -18.02 2.93 -14.84
C LYS A 268 -17.11 2.93 -13.63
N ASN A 269 -16.93 1.78 -13.00
CA ASN A 269 -15.91 1.62 -11.97
C ASN A 269 -14.50 1.53 -12.61
N LEU A 270 -13.46 1.68 -11.80
CA LEU A 270 -12.08 1.67 -12.30
C LEU A 270 -11.71 0.34 -12.98
N ILE A 271 -12.20 -0.78 -12.49
CA ILE A 271 -11.90 -2.10 -13.09
C ILE A 271 -12.44 -2.15 -14.54
N ASP A 272 -13.68 -1.71 -14.74
CA ASP A 272 -14.28 -1.70 -16.07
C ASP A 272 -13.64 -0.70 -17.03
N ILE A 273 -13.12 0.42 -16.49
CA ILE A 273 -12.38 1.41 -17.28
C ILE A 273 -11.05 0.82 -17.77
N PHE A 274 -10.30 0.16 -16.87
CA PHE A 274 -8.96 -0.34 -17.18
C PHE A 274 -8.93 -1.69 -17.90
N LYS A 275 -9.99 -2.49 -17.78
CA LYS A 275 -10.09 -3.85 -18.34
C LYS A 275 -9.63 -3.97 -19.80
N ASN A 276 -9.92 -2.97 -20.62
CA ASN A 276 -9.60 -2.96 -22.05
C ASN A 276 -8.40 -2.06 -22.40
N THR A 277 -7.65 -1.60 -21.41
CA THR A 277 -6.42 -0.83 -21.62
C THR A 277 -5.21 -1.77 -21.69
N ALA A 278 -4.08 -1.29 -22.20
CA ALA A 278 -2.83 -2.04 -22.26
C ALA A 278 -2.33 -2.47 -20.86
N ILE A 279 -2.71 -1.75 -19.79
CA ILE A 279 -2.33 -2.04 -18.40
C ILE A 279 -3.24 -3.11 -17.78
N GLY A 280 -4.52 -3.17 -18.18
CA GLY A 280 -5.52 -4.14 -17.73
C GLY A 280 -6.00 -4.01 -16.30
N ILE A 281 -5.18 -3.50 -15.40
CA ILE A 281 -5.46 -3.31 -13.97
C ILE A 281 -5.25 -1.83 -13.59
N PRO A 282 -6.16 -1.21 -12.83
CA PRO A 282 -5.96 0.16 -12.39
C PRO A 282 -4.67 0.30 -11.55
N PRO A 283 -3.82 1.31 -11.81
CA PRO A 283 -2.73 1.65 -10.90
C PRO A 283 -3.24 2.00 -9.50
N SER A 284 -2.46 1.71 -8.47
CA SER A 284 -2.79 2.11 -7.09
C SER A 284 -3.00 3.63 -7.02
N GLY A 285 -4.03 4.08 -6.29
CA GLY A 285 -4.36 5.49 -6.17
C GLY A 285 -5.09 6.12 -7.36
N SER A 286 -5.40 5.39 -8.44
CA SER A 286 -6.03 5.94 -9.65
C SER A 286 -7.32 6.73 -9.41
N GLY A 287 -8.11 6.37 -8.39
CA GLY A 287 -9.35 7.08 -8.02
C GLY A 287 -9.15 8.32 -7.15
N GLU A 288 -7.94 8.54 -6.65
CA GLU A 288 -7.65 9.54 -5.60
C GLU A 288 -6.94 10.79 -6.15
N CYS A 289 -6.55 10.77 -7.42
CA CYS A 289 -5.90 11.92 -8.06
C CYS A 289 -6.83 13.13 -8.19
N CYS A 290 -6.24 14.30 -8.42
CA CYS A 290 -7.01 15.55 -8.58
C CYS A 290 -7.95 15.49 -9.77
N GLU A 291 -7.50 14.95 -10.91
CA GLU A 291 -8.22 14.92 -12.17
C GLU A 291 -9.56 14.19 -12.07
N PRO A 292 -9.64 12.95 -11.58
CA PRO A 292 -10.90 12.26 -11.43
C PRO A 292 -11.84 12.98 -10.45
N ARG A 293 -11.34 13.57 -9.36
CA ARG A 293 -12.16 14.35 -8.44
C ARG A 293 -12.77 15.58 -9.11
N LEU A 294 -11.96 16.35 -9.82
CA LEU A 294 -12.37 17.56 -10.53
C LEU A 294 -13.41 17.26 -11.61
N LEU A 295 -13.12 16.29 -12.47
CA LEU A 295 -14.01 15.91 -13.56
C LEU A 295 -15.31 15.29 -13.03
N GLN A 296 -15.24 14.43 -12.03
CA GLN A 296 -16.40 13.82 -11.38
C GLN A 296 -17.35 14.89 -10.82
N TYR A 297 -16.78 15.88 -10.11
CA TYR A 297 -17.59 16.98 -9.55
C TYR A 297 -18.18 17.85 -10.64
N ALA A 298 -17.38 18.25 -11.66
CA ALA A 298 -17.85 19.06 -12.76
C ALA A 298 -19.03 18.38 -13.49
N PHE A 299 -18.91 17.12 -13.86
CA PHE A 299 -19.97 16.38 -14.54
C PHE A 299 -21.23 16.22 -13.67
N LYS A 300 -21.07 15.94 -12.37
CA LYS A 300 -22.21 15.86 -11.42
C LYS A 300 -22.97 17.19 -11.30
N GLN A 301 -22.27 18.33 -11.44
CA GLN A 301 -22.87 19.66 -11.38
C GLN A 301 -23.33 20.17 -12.75
N GLY A 302 -23.20 19.37 -13.82
CA GLY A 302 -23.55 19.80 -15.17
C GLY A 302 -22.65 20.90 -15.73
N LEU A 303 -21.44 21.05 -15.18
CA LEU A 303 -20.44 22.00 -15.62
C LEU A 303 -19.63 21.45 -16.78
N LYS A 304 -19.23 22.31 -17.71
CA LYS A 304 -18.40 21.93 -18.86
C LYS A 304 -16.92 22.17 -18.56
N PRO A 305 -16.08 21.11 -18.46
CA PRO A 305 -14.63 21.25 -18.30
C PRO A 305 -14.00 21.97 -19.50
N ARG A 306 -13.14 22.96 -19.23
CA ARG A 306 -12.48 23.78 -20.27
C ARG A 306 -10.96 23.63 -20.26
N LEU A 307 -10.33 23.79 -19.11
CA LEU A 307 -8.88 23.76 -18.95
C LEU A 307 -8.54 23.15 -17.59
N MET A 308 -7.44 22.43 -17.49
CA MET A 308 -6.98 21.84 -16.24
C MET A 308 -5.48 22.08 -16.08
N ALA A 309 -5.03 22.28 -14.85
CA ALA A 309 -3.63 22.31 -14.53
C ALA A 309 -3.36 21.69 -13.15
N MET A 310 -2.16 21.12 -13.01
CA MET A 310 -1.67 20.53 -11.78
C MET A 310 -0.45 21.32 -11.30
N MET A 311 -0.29 21.42 -9.98
CA MET A 311 0.92 21.91 -9.32
C MET A 311 1.36 20.93 -8.25
N TRP A 312 2.67 20.96 -8.00
CA TRP A 312 3.32 20.10 -7.03
C TRP A 312 4.07 20.94 -6.00
#